data_1e0d108da3fb75feecd4ba55f927a9a5
#
_entry.id   1e0d108da3fb75feecd4ba55f927a9a5
#
_cell.length_a   1.000
_cell.length_b   1.000
_cell.length_c   1.000
_cell.angle_alpha   90.00
_cell.angle_beta   90.00
_cell.angle_gamma   90.00
#
_symmetry.space_group_name_H-M   'P 1'
#
loop_
_entity.id
_entity.type
_entity.pdbx_description
1 polymer ?
#
loop_
_entity_poly.entity_id
_entity_poly.type
_entity_poly.pdbx_seq_one_letter_code
_entity_poly.pdbx_strand_id
1 'polypeptide(L)'
;GSGEEKSDGDLVVSIKKDEFDNMIEKARNDGNRSEVIRLSFLKIISELNNQSVIKYSEDKTNRDYYYEIKDDSIKSQFKKVSNIFDYTFYGEFEITDTHLNQYEPLFKSLYSSIPRGVSK
;
A
#
# COMPACT_ATOMS: atom_id res chain seq x y z
N GLY A 1 12.52 -23.74 0.21
CA GLY A 1 12.69 -22.90 -0.20
C GLY A 1 11.99 -22.21 0.34
N SER A 2 11.64 -22.67 -0.09
CA SER A 2 10.98 -22.27 0.61
C SER A 2 11.68 -21.22 1.39
N GLY A 3 11.15 -20.34 1.86
CA GLY A 3 11.72 -19.39 2.71
C GLY A 3 12.26 -18.17 2.07
N GLU A 4 12.25 -18.12 0.79
CA GLU A 4 12.67 -16.89 0.19
C GLU A 4 11.57 -15.86 0.35
N GLU A 5 11.92 -14.78 0.99
CA GLU A 5 10.98 -13.69 1.14
C GLU A 5 11.23 -12.68 0.06
N LYS A 6 10.15 -12.24 -0.56
CA LYS A 6 10.25 -11.19 -1.55
C LYS A 6 10.45 -9.85 -0.86
N SER A 7 11.30 -9.03 -1.43
CA SER A 7 11.46 -7.67 -0.95
C SER A 7 10.19 -6.87 -1.25
N ASP A 8 10.04 -5.73 -0.60
CA ASP A 8 8.92 -4.85 -0.90
C ASP A 8 8.93 -4.45 -2.37
N GLY A 9 10.11 -4.20 -2.92
CA GLY A 9 10.21 -3.87 -4.33
C GLY A 9 9.72 -4.99 -5.24
N ASP A 10 10.08 -6.23 -4.90
CA ASP A 10 9.61 -7.38 -5.66
C ASP A 10 8.09 -7.47 -5.61
N LEU A 11 7.50 -7.23 -4.44
CA LEU A 11 6.05 -7.26 -4.32
C LEU A 11 5.41 -6.19 -5.19
N VAL A 12 5.96 -4.98 -5.16
CA VAL A 12 5.39 -3.87 -5.92
C VAL A 12 5.37 -4.16 -7.42
N VAL A 13 6.45 -4.75 -7.95
CA VAL A 13 6.58 -4.86 -9.42
C VAL A 13 6.07 -6.18 -9.95
N SER A 14 5.90 -7.22 -9.13
CA SER A 14 5.56 -8.53 -9.65
C SER A 14 4.29 -9.14 -9.10
N ILE A 15 3.74 -8.64 -7.99
CA ILE A 15 2.56 -9.25 -7.38
C ILE A 15 1.30 -8.56 -7.90
N LYS A 16 0.30 -9.36 -8.25
CA LYS A 16 -0.96 -8.84 -8.77
C LYS A 16 -1.96 -8.64 -7.63
N LYS A 17 -3.04 -7.93 -7.97
CA LYS A 17 -4.06 -7.56 -7.00
C LYS A 17 -4.56 -8.75 -6.20
N ASP A 18 -4.90 -9.85 -6.88
CA ASP A 18 -5.47 -11.01 -6.19
C ASP A 18 -4.47 -11.63 -5.23
N GLU A 19 -3.20 -11.63 -5.59
CA GLU A 19 -2.16 -12.14 -4.71
C GLU A 19 -2.00 -11.26 -3.48
N PHE A 20 -2.04 -9.94 -3.67
CA PHE A 20 -2.02 -9.02 -2.53
C PHE A 20 -3.19 -9.29 -1.61
N ASP A 21 -4.39 -9.45 -2.18
CA ASP A 21 -5.59 -9.70 -1.38
C ASP A 21 -5.46 -10.98 -0.57
N ASN A 22 -4.89 -12.03 -1.17
CA ASN A 22 -4.68 -13.29 -0.45
C ASN A 22 -3.68 -13.13 0.68
N MET A 23 -2.60 -12.39 0.44
CA MET A 23 -1.60 -12.15 1.47
C MET A 23 -2.17 -11.33 2.61
N ILE A 24 -3.01 -10.35 2.29
CA ILE A 24 -3.65 -9.51 3.30
C ILE A 24 -4.58 -10.36 4.17
N GLU A 25 -5.37 -11.24 3.53
CA GLU A 25 -6.27 -12.12 4.29
C GLU A 25 -5.49 -13.06 5.19
N LYS A 26 -4.37 -13.59 4.71
CA LYS A 26 -3.54 -14.46 5.54
C LYS A 26 -3.01 -13.70 6.75
N ALA A 27 -2.53 -12.48 6.53
CA ALA A 27 -2.03 -11.66 7.63
C ALA A 27 -3.14 -11.37 8.65
N ARG A 28 -4.34 -11.09 8.13
CA ARG A 28 -5.50 -10.85 9.00
C ARG A 28 -5.82 -12.09 9.84
N ASN A 29 -5.84 -13.26 9.20
CA ASN A 29 -6.15 -14.50 9.91
C ASN A 29 -5.08 -14.85 10.93
N ASP A 30 -3.84 -14.46 10.67
CA ASP A 30 -2.73 -14.68 11.60
C ASP A 30 -2.72 -13.66 12.74
N GLY A 31 -3.60 -12.67 12.71
CA GLY A 31 -3.61 -11.63 13.73
C GLY A 31 -2.48 -10.62 13.56
N ASN A 32 -1.83 -10.61 12.42
CA ASN A 32 -0.70 -9.70 12.18
C ASN A 32 -1.20 -8.40 11.56
N ARG A 33 -1.64 -7.50 12.42
CA ARG A 33 -2.31 -6.28 11.98
C ARG A 33 -1.37 -5.32 11.26
N SER A 34 -0.14 -5.19 11.73
CA SER A 34 0.79 -4.32 11.04
C SER A 34 1.11 -4.82 9.64
N GLU A 35 1.12 -6.14 9.45
CA GLU A 35 1.34 -6.70 8.13
C GLU A 35 0.17 -6.40 7.20
N VAL A 36 -1.07 -6.39 7.74
CA VAL A 36 -2.22 -5.97 6.93
C VAL A 36 -2.01 -4.56 6.39
N ILE A 37 -1.52 -3.65 7.25
CA ILE A 37 -1.25 -2.28 6.83
C ILE A 37 -0.13 -2.24 5.79
N ARG A 38 0.96 -2.96 6.04
CA ARG A 38 2.10 -2.95 5.11
C ARG A 38 1.68 -3.43 3.73
N LEU A 39 1.01 -4.56 3.68
CA LEU A 39 0.58 -5.13 2.40
C LEU A 39 -0.45 -4.26 1.69
N SER A 40 -1.35 -3.65 2.46
CA SER A 40 -2.33 -2.74 1.87
C SER A 40 -1.64 -1.53 1.23
N PHE A 41 -0.60 -1.02 1.88
CA PHE A 41 0.15 0.10 1.33
C PHE A 41 0.93 -0.31 0.08
N LEU A 42 1.59 -1.46 0.11
CA LEU A 42 2.34 -1.94 -1.05
C LEU A 42 1.41 -2.20 -2.24
N LYS A 43 0.20 -2.68 -1.98
CA LYS A 43 -0.78 -2.88 -3.04
C LYS A 43 -1.09 -1.54 -3.72
N ILE A 44 -1.22 -0.47 -2.93
CA ILE A 44 -1.46 0.85 -3.47
C ILE A 44 -0.27 1.33 -4.30
N ILE A 45 0.94 1.19 -3.77
CA ILE A 45 2.14 1.59 -4.51
C ILE A 45 2.22 0.84 -5.84
N SER A 46 1.93 -0.46 -5.80
CA SER A 46 1.93 -1.30 -7.00
C SER A 46 0.93 -0.77 -8.04
N GLU A 47 -0.27 -0.43 -7.59
CA GLU A 47 -1.29 0.04 -8.53
C GLU A 47 -0.96 1.43 -9.08
N LEU A 48 -0.46 2.32 -8.22
CA LEU A 48 -0.03 3.64 -8.69
C LEU A 48 1.06 3.50 -9.75
N ASN A 49 1.99 2.57 -9.53
CA ASN A 49 3.04 2.33 -10.51
C ASN A 49 2.49 1.73 -11.80
N ASN A 50 1.58 0.75 -11.68
CA ASN A 50 1.00 0.09 -12.84
C ASN A 50 0.22 1.07 -13.72
N GLN A 51 -0.40 2.07 -13.11
CA GLN A 51 -1.18 3.07 -13.83
C GLN A 51 -0.37 4.30 -14.20
N SER A 52 0.93 4.25 -13.96
CA SER A 52 1.86 5.33 -14.31
C SER A 52 1.56 6.63 -13.56
N VAL A 53 0.90 6.54 -12.42
CA VAL A 53 0.69 7.70 -11.55
C VAL A 53 2.00 8.05 -10.85
N ILE A 54 2.75 7.03 -10.47
CA ILE A 54 4.11 7.20 -9.96
C ILE A 54 5.03 6.26 -10.75
N LYS A 55 6.33 6.47 -10.59
CA LYS A 55 7.32 5.56 -11.10
C LYS A 55 8.06 4.96 -9.91
N TYR A 56 7.82 3.69 -9.64
CA TYR A 56 8.44 3.04 -8.51
C TYR A 56 9.95 2.95 -8.68
N SER A 57 10.68 3.21 -7.60
CA SER A 57 12.11 2.99 -7.54
C SER A 57 12.50 2.76 -6.08
N GLU A 58 13.42 1.83 -5.86
CA GLU A 58 13.87 1.55 -4.51
C GLU A 58 14.57 2.73 -3.87
N ASP A 59 15.05 3.66 -4.70
CA ASP A 59 15.76 4.84 -4.20
C ASP A 59 14.82 5.95 -3.76
N LYS A 60 13.52 5.81 -4.00
CA LYS A 60 12.57 6.87 -3.70
C LYS A 60 11.89 6.63 -2.36
N THR A 61 11.48 7.74 -1.75
CA THR A 61 10.72 7.72 -0.50
C THR A 61 9.25 7.95 -0.79
N ASN A 62 8.40 7.75 0.23
CA ASN A 62 6.99 8.04 0.09
C ASN A 62 6.75 9.51 -0.23
N ARG A 63 7.61 10.38 0.29
CA ARG A 63 7.52 11.80 -0.02
C ARG A 63 7.75 12.05 -1.52
N ASP A 64 8.72 11.33 -2.11
CA ASP A 64 8.96 11.46 -3.53
C ASP A 64 7.73 11.08 -4.33
N TYR A 65 7.06 9.97 -3.96
CA TYR A 65 5.84 9.55 -4.63
C TYR A 65 4.74 10.57 -4.47
N TYR A 66 4.62 11.13 -3.28
CA TYR A 66 3.62 12.16 -3.02
C TYR A 66 3.75 13.31 -4.04
N TYR A 67 4.97 13.73 -4.32
CA TYR A 67 5.18 14.83 -5.26
C TYR A 67 5.03 14.42 -6.71
N GLU A 68 5.09 13.12 -7.01
CA GLU A 68 4.84 12.65 -8.38
C GLU A 68 3.35 12.62 -8.71
N ILE A 69 2.50 12.47 -7.71
CA ILE A 69 1.06 12.35 -7.93
C ILE A 69 0.50 13.72 -8.31
N LYS A 70 -0.17 13.78 -9.46
CA LYS A 70 -0.66 15.07 -9.97
C LYS A 70 -2.11 15.35 -9.64
N ASP A 71 -2.92 14.31 -9.48
CA ASP A 71 -4.33 14.47 -9.13
C ASP A 71 -4.44 14.83 -7.64
N ASP A 72 -5.11 15.95 -7.35
CA ASP A 72 -5.15 16.46 -5.98
C ASP A 72 -5.86 15.52 -5.03
N SER A 73 -6.92 14.85 -5.49
CA SER A 73 -7.66 13.93 -4.64
C SER A 73 -6.81 12.70 -4.29
N ILE A 74 -6.14 12.14 -5.29
CA ILE A 74 -5.27 10.97 -5.05
C ILE A 74 -4.10 11.39 -4.17
N LYS A 75 -3.54 12.56 -4.43
CA LYS A 75 -2.42 13.06 -3.65
C LYS A 75 -2.80 13.21 -2.17
N SER A 76 -3.97 13.78 -1.90
CA SER A 76 -4.45 13.96 -0.54
C SER A 76 -4.68 12.62 0.15
N GLN A 77 -5.29 11.67 -0.55
CA GLN A 77 -5.53 10.34 0.02
C GLN A 77 -4.22 9.61 0.25
N PHE A 78 -3.28 9.76 -0.68
CA PHE A 78 -1.96 9.12 -0.53
C PHE A 78 -1.25 9.65 0.71
N LYS A 79 -1.36 10.95 0.96
CA LYS A 79 -0.76 11.53 2.17
C LYS A 79 -1.29 10.85 3.42
N LYS A 80 -2.59 10.61 3.47
CA LYS A 80 -3.21 9.98 4.63
C LYS A 80 -2.72 8.55 4.84
N VAL A 81 -2.73 7.73 3.79
CA VAL A 81 -2.32 6.33 3.96
C VAL A 81 -0.82 6.22 4.18
N SER A 82 -0.04 7.10 3.59
CA SER A 82 1.39 7.16 3.82
C SER A 82 1.71 7.49 5.28
N ASN A 83 0.96 8.43 5.86
CA ASN A 83 1.12 8.74 7.27
C ASN A 83 0.75 7.56 8.16
N ILE A 84 -0.30 6.83 7.81
CA ILE A 84 -0.69 5.63 8.56
C ILE A 84 0.42 4.59 8.49
N PHE A 85 1.00 4.39 7.32
CA PHE A 85 2.11 3.46 7.16
C PHE A 85 3.29 3.87 8.05
N ASP A 86 3.66 5.15 8.00
CA ASP A 86 4.78 5.64 8.80
C ASP A 86 4.50 5.47 10.28
N TYR A 87 3.28 5.78 10.70
CA TYR A 87 2.87 5.66 12.09
C TYR A 87 2.96 4.20 12.56
N THR A 88 2.57 3.28 11.69
CA THR A 88 2.58 1.86 12.01
C THR A 88 4.00 1.32 12.20
N PHE A 89 4.94 1.80 11.40
CA PHE A 89 6.28 1.19 11.37
C PHE A 89 7.34 2.01 12.07
N TYR A 90 7.08 3.29 12.30
CA TYR A 90 8.03 4.13 13.00
C TYR A 90 7.49 4.70 14.30
N GLY A 91 6.19 4.49 14.57
CA GLY A 91 5.60 4.83 15.85
C GLY A 91 5.84 3.71 16.85
N GLU A 92 5.71 4.03 18.12
CA GLU A 92 5.95 3.04 19.16
C GLU A 92 4.64 2.64 19.82
N PHE A 93 3.73 2.07 19.03
CA PHE A 93 2.47 1.63 19.57
C PHE A 93 1.97 0.46 18.75
N GLU A 94 1.09 -0.29 19.34
CA GLU A 94 0.54 -1.50 18.76
C GLU A 94 -0.71 -1.17 17.98
N ILE A 95 -0.84 -1.77 16.79
CA ILE A 95 -2.03 -1.61 15.97
C ILE A 95 -3.11 -2.54 16.52
N THR A 96 -4.24 -1.98 16.86
CA THR A 96 -5.38 -2.74 17.40
C THR A 96 -6.39 -2.99 16.30
N ASP A 97 -7.40 -3.82 16.61
CA ASP A 97 -8.51 -4.03 15.68
C ASP A 97 -9.26 -2.74 15.40
N THR A 98 -9.37 -1.87 16.41
CA THR A 98 -10.02 -0.58 16.22
C THR A 98 -9.24 0.25 15.21
N HIS A 99 -7.92 0.24 15.29
CA HIS A 99 -7.09 0.94 14.31
C HIS A 99 -7.34 0.39 12.90
N LEU A 100 -7.34 -0.94 12.75
CA LEU A 100 -7.58 -1.51 11.43
C LEU A 100 -8.95 -1.11 10.89
N ASN A 101 -9.97 -1.13 11.73
CA ASN A 101 -11.32 -0.77 11.29
C ASN A 101 -11.37 0.68 10.81
N GLN A 102 -10.55 1.54 11.38
CA GLN A 102 -10.48 2.94 10.97
C GLN A 102 -9.64 3.13 9.71
N TYR A 103 -8.55 2.38 9.60
CA TYR A 103 -7.56 2.62 8.55
C TYR A 103 -7.88 1.92 7.24
N GLU A 104 -8.37 0.68 7.31
CA GLU A 104 -8.58 -0.09 6.09
C GLU A 104 -9.51 0.59 5.09
N PRO A 105 -10.60 1.25 5.52
CA PRO A 105 -11.44 1.94 4.54
C PRO A 105 -10.69 3.02 3.77
N LEU A 106 -9.69 3.66 4.40
CA LEU A 106 -8.91 4.69 3.73
C LEU A 106 -8.05 4.09 2.63
N PHE A 107 -7.44 2.94 2.89
CA PHE A 107 -6.66 2.23 1.88
C PHE A 107 -7.56 1.77 0.73
N LYS A 108 -8.72 1.23 1.04
CA LYS A 108 -9.65 0.78 0.01
C LYS A 108 -10.17 1.92 -0.84
N SER A 109 -10.47 3.05 -0.19
CA SER A 109 -10.95 4.22 -0.90
C SER A 109 -9.90 4.73 -1.87
N LEU A 110 -8.65 4.83 -1.42
CA LEU A 110 -7.59 5.29 -2.32
C LEU A 110 -7.40 4.31 -3.47
N TYR A 111 -7.35 3.02 -3.18
CA TYR A 111 -7.18 2.03 -4.24
C TYR A 111 -8.26 2.18 -5.31
N SER A 112 -9.51 2.35 -4.86
CA SER A 112 -10.63 2.50 -5.78
C SER A 112 -10.57 3.79 -6.58
N SER A 113 -9.93 4.81 -6.03
CA SER A 113 -9.82 6.12 -6.69
C SER A 113 -8.76 6.17 -7.78
N ILE A 114 -7.83 5.23 -7.78
CA ILE A 114 -6.75 5.24 -8.77
C ILE A 114 -7.34 4.92 -10.13
N PRO A 115 -7.19 5.84 -11.12
CA PRO A 115 -7.78 5.57 -12.44
C PRO A 115 -7.06 4.40 -13.08
N ARG A 116 -7.83 3.44 -13.61
CA ARG A 116 -7.26 2.37 -14.40
C ARG A 116 -7.02 2.88 -15.79
N GLY A 117 -5.86 2.55 -16.28
CA GLY A 117 -5.51 2.95 -17.62
C GLY A 117 -6.52 2.43 -18.61
N VAL A 118 -6.88 3.29 -19.53
CA VAL A 118 -7.73 2.87 -20.60
C VAL A 118 -6.92 1.95 -21.51
N SER A 119 -7.50 0.84 -21.84
CA SER A 119 -6.85 -0.05 -22.77
C SER A 119 -6.59 0.66 -24.07
N LYS A 120 -5.38 0.57 -24.56
CA LYS A 120 -5.02 1.24 -25.81
C LYS A 120 -5.14 0.31 -26.95
#